data_91a8260130bf8d3724e05327596d7b7c
#
_entry.id   91a8260130bf8d3724e05327596d7b7c
#
_cell.length_a   1.000
_cell.length_b   1.000
_cell.length_c   1.000
_cell.angle_alpha   90.00
_cell.angle_beta   90.00
_cell.angle_gamma   90.00
#
_symmetry.space_group_name_H-M   'P 1'
#
loop_
_entity.id
_entity.type
_entity.pdbx_description
1 polymer ?
#
loop_
_entity_poly.entity_id
_entity_poly.type
_entity_poly.pdbx_seq_one_letter_code
_entity_poly.pdbx_strand_id
1 'polypeptide(L)'
;MAVVIAVVAGLAGCSSTGGKRAEEAREQGASGKANVTTPRWKVAMVTHSGDGDTYWDIVQSGAKQAAAKDNIEFLYSHDKEAGRQAQLVQAAIDKKVDGLIVTLAKPSAMKKVVKKAVKAGIPVITINSGQEESKDFGALTHIGQDEVLAGEAVGRELNDRGKKKAICLLHEQGNVGHEQRCEGIKKTFDGKVEDLYVEGTNMPGVQSSVEAKLQSDKKVDTVVTLGAPFAATAAEAKKDAGSKAEVDTFDLNAKVASGLKDGTIGFAVDQQPYMQGYESVDLLWLYRYNRDMLGGGKPVLTGPQILTKKDAGKLEELTKRGTR
;
A
#
# COMPACT_ATOMS: atom_id res chain seq x y z
N MET A 1 46.93 -52.59 55.12
CA MET A 1 46.17 -51.33 54.98
C MET A 1 46.15 -50.96 53.52
N ALA A 2 45.05 -51.21 52.84
CA ALA A 2 44.89 -50.91 51.44
C ALA A 2 44.00 -49.63 51.30
N VAL A 3 44.52 -48.61 50.65
CA VAL A 3 43.81 -47.36 50.33
C VAL A 3 43.16 -47.54 49.00
N VAL A 4 41.82 -47.48 48.94
CA VAL A 4 41.03 -47.47 47.71
C VAL A 4 40.77 -46.03 47.31
N ILE A 5 41.30 -45.62 46.15
CA ILE A 5 41.03 -44.35 45.53
C ILE A 5 39.83 -44.54 44.63
N ALA A 6 38.70 -43.91 44.97
CA ALA A 6 37.52 -43.86 44.13
C ALA A 6 37.65 -42.68 43.10
N VAL A 7 37.70 -43.02 41.81
CA VAL A 7 37.62 -42.05 40.69
C VAL A 7 36.17 -41.79 40.43
N VAL A 8 35.71 -40.55 40.65
CA VAL A 8 34.38 -40.08 40.24
C VAL A 8 34.48 -39.59 38.81
N ALA A 9 33.95 -40.36 37.86
CA ALA A 9 33.78 -39.92 36.48
C ALA A 9 32.54 -39.02 36.38
N GLY A 10 32.74 -37.73 36.14
CA GLY A 10 31.65 -36.77 35.83
C GLY A 10 31.11 -37.03 34.46
N LEU A 11 29.89 -37.50 34.38
CA LEU A 11 29.11 -37.58 33.13
C LEU A 11 28.61 -36.17 32.81
N ALA A 12 29.25 -35.51 31.83
CA ALA A 12 28.71 -34.32 31.19
C ALA A 12 27.50 -34.74 30.31
N GLY A 13 26.32 -34.65 30.88
CA GLY A 13 25.06 -34.86 30.14
C GLY A 13 24.83 -33.71 29.15
N CYS A 14 25.13 -33.92 27.88
CA CYS A 14 24.63 -33.07 26.83
C CYS A 14 23.09 -33.16 26.85
N SER A 15 22.44 -32.07 27.27
CA SER A 15 20.99 -31.92 27.23
C SER A 15 20.50 -31.95 25.79
N SER A 16 19.99 -33.08 25.32
CA SER A 16 19.40 -33.26 23.98
C SER A 16 18.02 -32.62 23.83
N THR A 17 17.55 -31.86 24.82
CA THR A 17 16.22 -31.22 24.82
C THR A 17 16.17 -29.83 24.23
N GLY A 18 17.31 -29.16 23.95
CA GLY A 18 17.36 -27.80 23.39
C GLY A 18 16.81 -27.71 21.97
N GLY A 19 17.06 -28.71 21.14
CA GLY A 19 16.56 -28.78 19.76
C GLY A 19 15.04 -28.97 19.66
N LYS A 20 14.51 -29.90 20.45
CA LYS A 20 13.07 -30.19 20.49
C LYS A 20 12.23 -29.01 20.97
N ARG A 21 12.65 -28.30 22.00
CA ARG A 21 11.96 -27.10 22.49
C ARG A 21 11.98 -25.94 21.46
N ALA A 22 13.08 -25.81 20.71
CA ALA A 22 13.17 -24.81 19.65
C ALA A 22 12.30 -25.20 18.43
N GLU A 23 12.16 -26.49 18.17
CA GLU A 23 11.31 -27.02 17.10
C GLU A 23 9.82 -26.93 17.46
N GLU A 24 9.46 -27.33 18.68
CA GLU A 24 8.11 -27.17 19.25
C GLU A 24 7.69 -25.70 19.35
N ALA A 25 8.61 -24.76 19.66
CA ALA A 25 8.36 -23.33 19.63
C ALA A 25 8.16 -22.80 18.20
N ARG A 26 8.85 -23.37 17.19
CA ARG A 26 8.63 -23.05 15.76
C ARG A 26 7.31 -23.62 15.24
N GLU A 27 6.94 -24.83 15.63
CA GLU A 27 5.66 -25.43 15.26
C GLU A 27 4.47 -24.73 15.95
N GLN A 28 4.62 -24.28 17.19
CA GLN A 28 3.61 -23.47 17.88
C GLN A 28 3.49 -22.06 17.27
N GLY A 29 4.58 -21.46 16.79
CA GLY A 29 4.58 -20.23 16.00
C GLY A 29 3.89 -20.36 14.66
N ALA A 30 3.96 -21.54 14.03
CA ALA A 30 3.26 -21.84 12.77
C ALA A 30 1.74 -22.08 12.95
N SER A 31 1.28 -22.28 14.19
CA SER A 31 -0.15 -22.53 14.50
C SER A 31 -1.03 -21.29 14.60
N GLY A 32 -0.52 -20.11 14.21
CA GLY A 32 -1.32 -18.87 14.15
C GLY A 32 -1.74 -18.29 15.51
N LYS A 33 -1.17 -18.78 16.62
CA LYS A 33 -1.36 -18.16 17.93
C LYS A 33 -0.41 -16.98 18.10
N ALA A 34 -0.95 -15.83 18.47
CA ALA A 34 -0.16 -14.65 18.80
C ALA A 34 0.86 -14.98 19.91
N ASN A 35 2.13 -14.62 19.67
CA ASN A 35 3.21 -14.83 20.66
C ASN A 35 3.32 -13.70 21.70
N VAL A 36 2.33 -12.81 21.74
CA VAL A 36 2.32 -11.64 22.64
C VAL A 36 1.32 -11.85 23.78
N THR A 37 1.66 -11.31 24.95
CA THR A 37 0.84 -11.39 26.19
C THR A 37 0.00 -10.12 26.41
N THR A 38 -0.05 -9.23 25.43
CA THR A 38 -0.84 -8.00 25.51
C THR A 38 -2.35 -8.29 25.45
N PRO A 39 -3.19 -7.42 26.04
CA PRO A 39 -4.63 -7.47 25.82
C PRO A 39 -4.94 -7.45 24.32
N ARG A 40 -6.06 -8.05 23.93
CA ARG A 40 -6.53 -8.02 22.56
C ARG A 40 -7.12 -6.64 22.23
N TRP A 41 -6.28 -5.75 21.73
CA TRP A 41 -6.70 -4.39 21.33
C TRP A 41 -7.49 -4.41 20.02
N LYS A 42 -8.40 -3.45 19.89
CA LYS A 42 -9.20 -3.23 18.67
C LYS A 42 -8.56 -2.16 17.82
N VAL A 43 -8.18 -2.48 16.60
CA VAL A 43 -7.67 -1.51 15.63
C VAL A 43 -8.62 -1.45 14.44
N ALA A 44 -9.13 -0.26 14.14
CA ALA A 44 -9.94 -0.02 12.96
C ALA A 44 -9.09 0.54 11.82
N MET A 45 -9.29 0.04 10.61
CA MET A 45 -8.77 0.63 9.37
C MET A 45 -9.97 1.09 8.53
N VAL A 46 -9.97 2.38 8.17
CA VAL A 46 -11.03 3.01 7.38
C VAL A 46 -10.43 3.65 6.14
N THR A 47 -10.75 3.11 4.97
CA THR A 47 -10.18 3.56 3.69
C THR A 47 -11.22 4.19 2.77
N HIS A 48 -10.75 4.90 1.73
CA HIS A 48 -11.59 5.47 0.66
C HIS A 48 -11.82 4.48 -0.49
N SER A 49 -11.55 3.19 -0.27
CA SER A 49 -11.71 2.15 -1.28
C SER A 49 -13.13 2.10 -1.85
N GLY A 50 -13.23 1.88 -3.15
CA GLY A 50 -14.44 1.36 -3.79
C GLY A 50 -14.52 -0.16 -3.74
N ASP A 51 -15.70 -0.71 -4.04
CA ASP A 51 -15.88 -2.16 -4.15
C ASP A 51 -15.06 -2.73 -5.31
N GLY A 52 -14.39 -3.87 -5.07
CA GLY A 52 -13.62 -4.59 -6.09
C GLY A 52 -12.24 -4.01 -6.39
N ASP A 53 -11.76 -3.03 -5.65
CA ASP A 53 -10.40 -2.51 -5.77
C ASP A 53 -9.39 -3.45 -5.08
N THR A 54 -8.71 -4.24 -5.89
CA THR A 54 -7.75 -5.28 -5.45
C THR A 54 -6.52 -4.73 -4.73
N TYR A 55 -6.19 -3.46 -4.88
CA TYR A 55 -5.12 -2.80 -4.14
C TYR A 55 -5.36 -2.93 -2.62
N TRP A 56 -6.59 -2.68 -2.19
CA TRP A 56 -6.96 -2.72 -0.78
C TRP A 56 -7.00 -4.14 -0.20
N ASP A 57 -7.17 -5.17 -1.03
CA ASP A 57 -7.03 -6.56 -0.60
C ASP A 57 -5.60 -6.85 -0.14
N ILE A 58 -4.60 -6.29 -0.84
CA ILE A 58 -3.18 -6.43 -0.49
C ILE A 58 -2.87 -5.66 0.80
N VAL A 59 -3.36 -4.43 0.94
CA VAL A 59 -3.24 -3.65 2.20
C VAL A 59 -3.85 -4.41 3.37
N GLN A 60 -5.08 -4.95 3.21
CA GLN A 60 -5.73 -5.75 4.25
C GLN A 60 -4.96 -7.03 4.57
N SER A 61 -4.36 -7.68 3.57
CA SER A 61 -3.55 -8.89 3.77
C SER A 61 -2.38 -8.61 4.71
N GLY A 62 -1.66 -7.51 4.50
CA GLY A 62 -0.61 -7.05 5.40
C GLY A 62 -1.11 -6.75 6.81
N ALA A 63 -2.19 -5.98 6.90
CA ALA A 63 -2.80 -5.60 8.17
C ALA A 63 -3.28 -6.82 8.98
N LYS A 64 -3.93 -7.79 8.33
CA LYS A 64 -4.37 -9.04 8.96
C LYS A 64 -3.21 -9.88 9.47
N GLN A 65 -2.10 -9.92 8.72
CA GLN A 65 -0.89 -10.65 9.14
C GLN A 65 -0.28 -10.03 10.42
N ALA A 66 -0.14 -8.70 10.48
CA ALA A 66 0.33 -8.02 11.68
C ALA A 66 -0.65 -8.20 12.84
N ALA A 67 -1.95 -8.05 12.60
CA ALA A 67 -2.98 -8.23 13.62
C ALA A 67 -2.97 -9.64 14.24
N ALA A 68 -2.76 -10.67 13.42
CA ALA A 68 -2.63 -12.05 13.91
C ALA A 68 -1.39 -12.24 14.78
N LYS A 69 -0.24 -11.63 14.39
CA LYS A 69 0.99 -11.66 15.16
C LYS A 69 0.85 -10.95 16.51
N ASP A 70 0.18 -9.81 16.55
CA ASP A 70 0.16 -8.87 17.67
C ASP A 70 -1.08 -9.00 18.57
N ASN A 71 -1.88 -10.06 18.40
CA ASN A 71 -3.13 -10.29 19.15
C ASN A 71 -4.12 -9.13 19.02
N ILE A 72 -4.29 -8.57 17.82
CA ILE A 72 -5.20 -7.46 17.53
C ILE A 72 -6.52 -7.96 16.96
N GLU A 73 -7.63 -7.39 17.39
CA GLU A 73 -8.92 -7.46 16.72
C GLU A 73 -8.96 -6.41 15.61
N PHE A 74 -8.74 -6.85 14.36
CA PHE A 74 -8.68 -5.96 13.22
C PHE A 74 -10.07 -5.75 12.62
N LEU A 75 -10.49 -4.49 12.49
CA LEU A 75 -11.77 -4.08 11.94
C LEU A 75 -11.51 -3.27 10.66
N TYR A 76 -12.01 -3.76 9.52
CA TYR A 76 -11.89 -3.05 8.26
C TYR A 76 -13.24 -2.51 7.80
N SER A 77 -13.25 -1.28 7.32
CA SER A 77 -14.39 -0.66 6.64
C SER A 77 -13.92 0.35 5.60
N HIS A 78 -14.72 0.55 4.57
CA HIS A 78 -14.37 1.46 3.48
C HIS A 78 -15.60 2.10 2.84
N ASP A 79 -15.42 3.25 2.24
CA ASP A 79 -16.40 3.87 1.35
C ASP A 79 -15.69 4.92 0.48
N LYS A 80 -15.96 4.93 -0.83
CA LYS A 80 -15.41 5.90 -1.78
C LYS A 80 -15.96 7.32 -1.58
N GLU A 81 -17.15 7.42 -0.98
CA GLU A 81 -17.78 8.70 -0.68
C GLU A 81 -17.22 9.25 0.63
N ALA A 82 -16.53 10.39 0.56
CA ALA A 82 -15.79 10.96 1.70
C ALA A 82 -16.67 11.22 2.93
N GLY A 83 -17.94 11.61 2.73
CA GLY A 83 -18.90 11.78 3.83
C GLY A 83 -19.22 10.46 4.55
N ARG A 84 -19.35 9.36 3.80
CA ARG A 84 -19.57 8.03 4.37
C ARG A 84 -18.31 7.49 5.02
N GLN A 85 -17.14 7.68 4.40
CA GLN A 85 -15.86 7.35 5.04
C GLN A 85 -15.73 8.05 6.40
N ALA A 86 -16.08 9.34 6.49
CA ALA A 86 -16.07 10.07 7.75
C ALA A 86 -17.05 9.48 8.79
N GLN A 87 -18.23 9.00 8.37
CA GLN A 87 -19.17 8.30 9.25
C GLN A 87 -18.60 6.97 9.77
N LEU A 88 -17.88 6.22 8.94
CA LEU A 88 -17.20 4.99 9.36
C LEU A 88 -16.11 5.27 10.41
N VAL A 89 -15.35 6.36 10.26
CA VAL A 89 -14.40 6.79 11.29
C VAL A 89 -15.14 7.17 12.58
N GLN A 90 -16.28 7.88 12.49
CA GLN A 90 -17.09 8.18 13.66
C GLN A 90 -17.58 6.91 14.37
N ALA A 91 -18.01 5.90 13.61
CA ALA A 91 -18.42 4.62 14.16
C ALA A 91 -17.27 3.89 14.89
N ALA A 92 -16.02 4.00 14.37
CA ALA A 92 -14.84 3.47 15.06
C ALA A 92 -14.58 4.20 16.39
N ILE A 93 -14.73 5.53 16.43
CA ILE A 93 -14.63 6.31 17.68
C ILE A 93 -15.68 5.85 18.69
N ASP A 94 -16.94 5.68 18.26
CA ASP A 94 -18.05 5.28 19.12
C ASP A 94 -17.86 3.85 19.69
N LYS A 95 -17.21 2.97 18.91
CA LYS A 95 -16.76 1.63 19.34
C LYS A 95 -15.56 1.66 20.30
N LYS A 96 -15.00 2.84 20.57
CA LYS A 96 -13.84 3.02 21.45
C LYS A 96 -12.66 2.13 21.03
N VAL A 97 -12.30 2.14 19.75
CA VAL A 97 -11.15 1.38 19.25
C VAL A 97 -9.86 1.86 19.91
N ASP A 98 -8.90 0.96 20.04
CA ASP A 98 -7.60 1.23 20.67
C ASP A 98 -6.60 1.88 19.71
N GLY A 99 -6.87 1.84 18.40
CA GLY A 99 -6.10 2.49 17.35
C GLY A 99 -6.92 2.68 16.09
N LEU A 100 -6.59 3.71 15.30
CA LEU A 100 -7.27 4.04 14.05
C LEU A 100 -6.23 4.19 12.94
N ILE A 101 -6.46 3.49 11.83
CA ILE A 101 -5.72 3.65 10.57
C ILE A 101 -6.69 4.26 9.57
N VAL A 102 -6.29 5.33 8.86
CA VAL A 102 -7.21 6.05 7.98
C VAL A 102 -6.49 6.60 6.74
N THR A 103 -7.17 6.60 5.59
CA THR A 103 -6.71 7.30 4.40
C THR A 103 -7.31 8.71 4.32
N LEU A 104 -6.55 9.65 3.76
CA LEU A 104 -6.97 11.04 3.63
C LEU A 104 -7.04 11.48 2.16
N ALA A 105 -7.62 10.65 1.29
CA ALA A 105 -7.76 10.99 -0.14
C ALA A 105 -8.53 12.30 -0.38
N LYS A 106 -9.52 12.59 0.47
CA LYS A 106 -10.29 13.84 0.48
C LYS A 106 -10.17 14.50 1.86
N PRO A 107 -9.05 15.18 2.16
CA PRO A 107 -8.68 15.58 3.51
C PRO A 107 -9.69 16.51 4.19
N SER A 108 -10.30 17.42 3.45
CA SER A 108 -11.27 18.38 3.98
C SER A 108 -12.46 17.69 4.67
N ALA A 109 -12.95 16.59 4.11
CA ALA A 109 -14.04 15.81 4.71
C ALA A 109 -13.60 15.04 5.95
N MET A 110 -12.33 14.60 5.99
CA MET A 110 -11.79 13.78 7.07
C MET A 110 -11.28 14.57 8.26
N LYS A 111 -10.91 15.85 8.07
CA LYS A 111 -10.28 16.70 9.09
C LYS A 111 -11.01 16.70 10.45
N LYS A 112 -12.30 16.95 10.45
CA LYS A 112 -13.09 17.06 11.68
C LYS A 112 -13.14 15.75 12.47
N VAL A 113 -13.38 14.64 11.78
CA VAL A 113 -13.56 13.34 12.42
C VAL A 113 -12.24 12.74 12.89
N VAL A 114 -11.14 12.92 12.13
CA VAL A 114 -9.80 12.47 12.53
C VAL A 114 -9.32 13.25 13.76
N LYS A 115 -9.45 14.58 13.77
CA LYS A 115 -9.15 15.39 14.97
C LYS A 115 -10.01 15.01 16.18
N LYS A 116 -11.24 14.57 15.96
CA LYS A 116 -12.10 14.06 17.05
C LYS A 116 -11.57 12.74 17.61
N ALA A 117 -11.09 11.81 16.76
CA ALA A 117 -10.45 10.58 17.22
C ALA A 117 -9.22 10.85 18.06
N VAL A 118 -8.33 11.73 17.59
CA VAL A 118 -7.13 12.16 18.32
C VAL A 118 -7.49 12.78 19.67
N LYS A 119 -8.48 13.69 19.70
CA LYS A 119 -8.95 14.32 20.94
C LYS A 119 -9.56 13.31 21.93
N ALA A 120 -10.15 12.24 21.43
CA ALA A 120 -10.64 11.13 22.25
C ALA A 120 -9.52 10.20 22.79
N GLY A 121 -8.26 10.49 22.51
CA GLY A 121 -7.10 9.72 22.94
C GLY A 121 -6.82 8.48 22.11
N ILE A 122 -7.47 8.33 20.95
CA ILE A 122 -7.24 7.23 20.01
C ILE A 122 -5.99 7.57 19.18
N PRO A 123 -4.91 6.75 19.23
CA PRO A 123 -3.76 6.95 18.35
C PRO A 123 -4.17 6.71 16.89
N VAL A 124 -3.78 7.63 16.01
CA VAL A 124 -4.13 7.60 14.59
C VAL A 124 -2.87 7.48 13.76
N ILE A 125 -2.88 6.58 12.78
CA ILE A 125 -1.92 6.50 11.69
C ILE A 125 -2.66 6.74 10.38
N THR A 126 -2.10 7.58 9.51
CA THR A 126 -2.61 7.75 8.15
C THR A 126 -1.81 6.88 7.19
N ILE A 127 -2.47 6.38 6.15
CA ILE A 127 -1.81 5.56 5.11
C ILE A 127 -2.21 6.03 3.71
N ASN A 128 -1.39 5.71 2.73
CA ASN A 128 -1.63 5.87 1.31
C ASN A 128 -1.74 7.36 0.90
N SER A 129 -2.88 8.01 1.03
CA SER A 129 -3.13 9.39 0.56
C SER A 129 -3.20 10.40 1.70
N GLY A 130 -2.83 11.67 1.43
CA GLY A 130 -2.95 12.80 2.35
C GLY A 130 -1.83 12.89 3.38
N GLN A 131 -0.61 12.60 2.94
CA GLN A 131 0.61 12.70 3.76
C GLN A 131 0.77 14.10 4.37
N GLU A 132 0.51 15.15 3.58
CA GLU A 132 0.72 16.54 4.00
C GLU A 132 -0.17 16.93 5.18
N GLU A 133 -1.42 16.48 5.20
CA GLU A 133 -2.39 16.80 6.24
C GLU A 133 -2.29 15.91 7.48
N SER A 134 -1.59 14.79 7.38
CA SER A 134 -1.47 13.78 8.43
C SER A 134 -1.08 14.38 9.79
N LYS A 135 0.02 15.13 9.81
CA LYS A 135 0.53 15.79 11.02
C LYS A 135 -0.43 16.84 11.57
N ASP A 136 -1.02 17.66 10.71
CA ASP A 136 -1.95 18.73 11.09
C ASP A 136 -3.26 18.17 11.66
N PHE A 137 -3.63 16.95 11.28
CA PHE A 137 -4.80 16.28 11.86
C PHE A 137 -4.49 15.58 13.19
N GLY A 138 -3.20 15.53 13.57
CA GLY A 138 -2.72 14.96 14.83
C GLY A 138 -2.44 13.49 14.78
N ALA A 139 -2.24 12.91 13.57
CA ALA A 139 -1.81 11.54 13.43
C ALA A 139 -0.36 11.38 13.94
N LEU A 140 -0.04 10.17 14.41
CA LEU A 140 1.29 9.80 14.89
C LEU A 140 2.32 9.88 13.77
N THR A 141 1.97 9.33 12.62
CA THR A 141 2.77 9.34 11.40
C THR A 141 1.90 9.02 10.19
N HIS A 142 2.48 9.17 9.00
CA HIS A 142 1.95 8.67 7.75
C HIS A 142 2.81 7.49 7.25
N ILE A 143 2.18 6.43 6.76
CA ILE A 143 2.86 5.28 6.13
C ILE A 143 2.34 5.16 4.70
N GLY A 144 3.21 5.43 3.73
CA GLY A 144 2.82 5.46 2.32
C GLY A 144 4.00 5.84 1.45
N GLN A 145 3.77 6.06 0.17
CA GLN A 145 4.76 6.73 -0.66
C GLN A 145 4.54 8.25 -0.62
N ASP A 146 5.56 9.02 -0.89
CA ASP A 146 5.40 10.43 -1.23
C ASP A 146 4.91 10.52 -2.69
N GLU A 147 3.69 11.01 -2.89
CA GLU A 147 3.03 10.94 -4.18
C GLU A 147 3.63 11.90 -5.21
N VAL A 148 4.17 13.03 -4.76
CA VAL A 148 4.91 13.95 -5.63
C VAL A 148 6.23 13.32 -6.07
N LEU A 149 7.01 12.78 -5.13
CA LEU A 149 8.27 12.07 -5.45
C LEU A 149 8.04 10.87 -6.37
N ALA A 150 6.91 10.17 -6.19
CA ALA A 150 6.52 9.05 -7.06
C ALA A 150 6.22 9.53 -8.49
N GLY A 151 5.47 10.61 -8.61
CA GLY A 151 5.24 11.27 -9.91
C GLY A 151 6.54 11.76 -10.55
N GLU A 152 7.44 12.37 -9.77
CA GLU A 152 8.75 12.80 -10.26
C GLU A 152 9.62 11.64 -10.74
N ALA A 153 9.55 10.48 -10.08
CA ALA A 153 10.24 9.28 -10.54
C ALA A 153 9.70 8.80 -11.90
N VAL A 154 8.37 8.84 -12.09
CA VAL A 154 7.74 8.53 -13.38
C VAL A 154 8.19 9.53 -14.45
N GLY A 155 8.18 10.83 -14.17
CA GLY A 155 8.63 11.84 -15.14
C GLY A 155 10.07 11.60 -15.62
N ARG A 156 10.99 11.26 -14.71
CA ARG A 156 12.37 10.88 -15.07
C ARG A 156 12.42 9.60 -15.92
N GLU A 157 11.67 8.56 -15.55
CA GLU A 157 11.62 7.30 -16.32
C GLU A 157 11.07 7.53 -17.74
N LEU A 158 10.07 8.42 -17.90
CA LEU A 158 9.55 8.80 -19.22
C LEU A 158 10.61 9.52 -20.07
N ASN A 159 11.43 10.39 -19.46
CA ASN A 159 12.55 11.04 -20.16
C ASN A 159 13.59 10.02 -20.62
N ASP A 160 13.98 9.08 -19.74
CA ASP A 160 14.96 8.02 -20.05
C ASP A 160 14.47 7.13 -21.19
N ARG A 161 13.15 6.95 -21.32
CA ARG A 161 12.51 6.24 -22.43
C ARG A 161 12.27 7.11 -23.69
N GLY A 162 12.68 8.38 -23.64
CA GLY A 162 12.59 9.30 -24.76
C GLY A 162 11.16 9.73 -25.12
N LYS A 163 10.21 9.59 -24.18
CA LYS A 163 8.81 10.02 -24.38
C LYS A 163 8.71 11.53 -24.53
N LYS A 164 7.65 11.99 -25.22
CA LYS A 164 7.43 13.42 -25.54
C LYS A 164 6.05 13.91 -25.12
N LYS A 165 5.03 13.04 -25.09
CA LYS A 165 3.68 13.42 -24.71
C LYS A 165 2.97 12.32 -23.94
N ALA A 166 2.70 12.58 -22.68
CA ALA A 166 2.04 11.66 -21.74
C ALA A 166 0.60 12.07 -21.45
N ILE A 167 -0.27 11.10 -21.25
CA ILE A 167 -1.54 11.25 -20.55
C ILE A 167 -1.34 10.76 -19.12
N CYS A 168 -1.75 11.57 -18.13
CA CYS A 168 -1.95 11.13 -16.76
C CYS A 168 -3.43 10.81 -16.56
N LEU A 169 -3.79 9.54 -16.34
CA LEU A 169 -5.17 9.06 -16.25
C LEU A 169 -5.66 9.09 -14.80
N LEU A 170 -6.44 10.12 -14.44
CA LEU A 170 -7.02 10.28 -13.11
C LEU A 170 -8.40 9.58 -13.05
N HIS A 171 -8.51 8.54 -12.25
CA HIS A 171 -9.72 7.74 -12.15
C HIS A 171 -10.54 7.99 -10.88
N GLU A 172 -10.06 8.88 -10.00
CA GLU A 172 -10.78 9.32 -8.80
C GLU A 172 -10.64 10.83 -8.64
N GLN A 173 -11.67 11.57 -9.03
CA GLN A 173 -11.66 13.02 -8.94
C GLN A 173 -11.58 13.52 -7.49
N GLY A 174 -10.67 14.47 -7.24
CA GLY A 174 -10.46 15.08 -5.93
C GLY A 174 -9.67 14.19 -4.95
N ASN A 175 -9.09 13.09 -5.41
CA ASN A 175 -8.10 12.33 -4.66
C ASN A 175 -6.76 13.07 -4.73
N VAL A 176 -6.33 13.66 -3.60
CA VAL A 176 -5.11 14.46 -3.54
C VAL A 176 -3.86 13.67 -3.93
N GLY A 177 -3.79 12.37 -3.62
CA GLY A 177 -2.66 11.54 -4.01
C GLY A 177 -2.55 11.37 -5.53
N HIS A 178 -3.68 11.23 -6.23
CA HIS A 178 -3.69 11.15 -7.69
C HIS A 178 -3.26 12.47 -8.34
N GLU A 179 -3.76 13.59 -7.84
CA GLU A 179 -3.36 14.92 -8.32
C GLU A 179 -1.87 15.15 -8.12
N GLN A 180 -1.33 14.77 -6.95
CA GLN A 180 0.09 14.88 -6.62
C GLN A 180 0.97 14.02 -7.53
N ARG A 181 0.54 12.79 -7.91
CA ARG A 181 1.26 11.95 -8.88
C ARG A 181 1.38 12.66 -10.24
N CYS A 182 0.28 13.18 -10.77
CA CYS A 182 0.30 13.91 -12.03
C CYS A 182 1.12 15.20 -11.94
N GLU A 183 1.06 15.91 -10.81
CA GLU A 183 1.90 17.09 -10.54
C GLU A 183 3.39 16.73 -10.56
N GLY A 184 3.77 15.65 -9.86
CA GLY A 184 5.14 15.15 -9.83
C GLY A 184 5.67 14.80 -11.23
N ILE A 185 4.86 14.13 -12.06
CA ILE A 185 5.21 13.85 -13.46
C ILE A 185 5.51 15.16 -14.22
N LYS A 186 4.64 16.16 -14.08
CA LYS A 186 4.80 17.48 -14.75
C LYS A 186 6.05 18.23 -14.30
N LYS A 187 6.53 18.00 -13.07
CA LYS A 187 7.74 18.65 -12.53
C LYS A 187 9.03 18.19 -13.18
N THR A 188 9.11 16.92 -13.57
CA THR A 188 10.37 16.32 -14.03
C THR A 188 10.35 15.80 -15.45
N PHE A 189 9.19 15.62 -16.05
CA PHE A 189 9.08 15.20 -17.44
C PHE A 189 9.32 16.37 -18.39
N ASP A 190 10.29 16.24 -19.30
CA ASP A 190 10.64 17.26 -20.28
C ASP A 190 9.60 17.40 -21.39
N GLY A 191 8.71 16.43 -21.52
CA GLY A 191 7.63 16.41 -22.50
C GLY A 191 6.36 17.11 -22.00
N LYS A 192 5.27 16.95 -22.73
CA LYS A 192 3.96 17.48 -22.35
C LYS A 192 3.13 16.43 -21.61
N VAL A 193 2.61 16.77 -20.44
CA VAL A 193 1.63 15.95 -19.69
C VAL A 193 0.23 16.55 -19.85
N GLU A 194 -0.74 15.71 -20.11
CA GLU A 194 -2.16 16.09 -20.17
C GLU A 194 -2.96 15.20 -19.21
N ASP A 195 -3.73 15.81 -18.33
CA ASP A 195 -4.58 15.10 -17.39
C ASP A 195 -5.86 14.65 -18.11
N LEU A 196 -6.20 13.37 -17.95
CA LEU A 196 -7.45 12.79 -18.44
C LEU A 196 -8.26 12.27 -17.27
N TYR A 197 -9.33 12.97 -16.91
CA TYR A 197 -10.24 12.57 -15.84
C TYR A 197 -11.28 11.59 -16.36
N VAL A 198 -11.45 10.49 -15.66
CA VAL A 198 -12.44 9.45 -15.95
C VAL A 198 -13.16 9.00 -14.68
N GLU A 199 -14.35 8.42 -14.83
CA GLU A 199 -15.06 7.80 -13.72
C GLU A 199 -14.56 6.35 -13.55
N GLY A 200 -13.72 6.09 -12.56
CA GLY A 200 -13.04 4.80 -12.36
C GLY A 200 -13.96 3.62 -12.06
N THR A 201 -15.20 3.86 -11.63
CA THR A 201 -16.20 2.81 -11.44
C THR A 201 -16.89 2.37 -12.74
N ASN A 202 -16.67 3.11 -13.85
CA ASN A 202 -17.21 2.82 -15.18
C ASN A 202 -16.09 2.40 -16.14
N MET A 203 -15.59 1.17 -16.02
CA MET A 203 -14.48 0.68 -16.84
C MET A 203 -14.73 0.76 -18.36
N PRO A 204 -15.94 0.49 -18.90
CA PRO A 204 -16.23 0.75 -20.31
C PRO A 204 -16.07 2.23 -20.70
N GLY A 205 -16.48 3.16 -19.84
CA GLY A 205 -16.28 4.59 -20.03
C GLY A 205 -14.82 5.01 -19.99
N VAL A 206 -14.02 4.38 -19.11
CA VAL A 206 -12.56 4.57 -19.08
C VAL A 206 -11.95 4.14 -20.41
N GLN A 207 -12.27 2.94 -20.92
CA GLN A 207 -11.78 2.43 -22.21
C GLN A 207 -12.12 3.39 -23.34
N SER A 208 -13.39 3.77 -23.47
CA SER A 208 -13.84 4.68 -24.53
C SER A 208 -13.15 6.05 -24.46
N SER A 209 -12.91 6.58 -23.26
CA SER A 209 -12.24 7.88 -23.08
C SER A 209 -10.78 7.84 -23.52
N VAL A 210 -10.04 6.78 -23.12
CA VAL A 210 -8.64 6.58 -23.54
C VAL A 210 -8.55 6.33 -25.04
N GLU A 211 -9.43 5.49 -25.61
CA GLU A 211 -9.49 5.23 -27.04
C GLU A 211 -9.72 6.50 -27.83
N ALA A 212 -10.76 7.27 -27.51
CA ALA A 212 -11.09 8.52 -28.18
C ALA A 212 -9.92 9.53 -28.11
N LYS A 213 -9.24 9.60 -26.95
CA LYS A 213 -8.08 10.47 -26.80
C LYS A 213 -6.92 10.04 -27.69
N LEU A 214 -6.60 8.75 -27.75
CA LEU A 214 -5.53 8.19 -28.59
C LEU A 214 -5.87 8.27 -30.10
N GLN A 215 -7.15 8.24 -30.46
CA GLN A 215 -7.59 8.45 -31.83
C GLN A 215 -7.47 9.92 -32.27
N SER A 216 -7.84 10.86 -31.39
CA SER A 216 -7.84 12.29 -31.69
C SER A 216 -6.45 12.93 -31.61
N ASP A 217 -5.54 12.38 -30.83
CA ASP A 217 -4.20 12.93 -30.60
C ASP A 217 -3.10 11.87 -30.81
N LYS A 218 -2.68 11.74 -32.06
CA LYS A 218 -1.64 10.75 -32.46
C LYS A 218 -0.23 11.08 -31.96
N LYS A 219 -0.03 12.22 -31.27
CA LYS A 219 1.25 12.59 -30.67
C LYS A 219 1.43 12.01 -29.27
N VAL A 220 0.36 11.51 -28.66
CA VAL A 220 0.46 10.80 -27.36
C VAL A 220 1.27 9.54 -27.54
N ASP A 221 2.36 9.42 -26.82
CA ASP A 221 3.31 8.29 -26.88
C ASP A 221 3.38 7.47 -25.58
N THR A 222 2.70 7.92 -24.53
CA THR A 222 2.47 7.11 -23.31
C THR A 222 1.16 7.48 -22.60
N VAL A 223 0.55 6.50 -21.94
CA VAL A 223 -0.57 6.64 -21.00
C VAL A 223 -0.12 6.11 -19.65
N VAL A 224 -0.03 6.99 -18.67
CA VAL A 224 0.28 6.63 -17.28
C VAL A 224 -1.02 6.51 -16.50
N THR A 225 -1.36 5.29 -16.09
CA THR A 225 -2.53 5.03 -15.23
C THR A 225 -2.14 5.06 -13.76
N LEU A 226 -3.05 5.51 -12.89
CA LEU A 226 -2.76 5.70 -11.46
C LEU A 226 -3.22 4.51 -10.60
N GLY A 227 -3.48 3.35 -11.23
CA GLY A 227 -3.85 2.12 -10.56
C GLY A 227 -3.86 0.93 -11.52
N ALA A 228 -3.49 -0.23 -11.03
CA ALA A 228 -3.28 -1.45 -11.82
C ALA A 228 -4.49 -1.93 -12.65
N PRO A 229 -5.76 -1.83 -12.20
CA PRO A 229 -6.92 -2.22 -13.02
C PRO A 229 -7.03 -1.41 -14.31
N PHE A 230 -6.65 -0.14 -14.27
CA PHE A 230 -6.74 0.80 -15.40
C PHE A 230 -5.68 0.55 -16.48
N ALA A 231 -4.54 -0.05 -16.11
CA ALA A 231 -3.48 -0.39 -17.07
C ALA A 231 -3.97 -1.39 -18.12
N ALA A 232 -4.67 -2.45 -17.69
CA ALA A 232 -5.23 -3.43 -18.61
C ALA A 232 -6.26 -2.79 -19.57
N THR A 233 -7.14 -1.94 -19.02
CA THR A 233 -8.15 -1.21 -19.81
C THR A 233 -7.51 -0.24 -20.80
N ALA A 234 -6.47 0.49 -20.38
CA ALA A 234 -5.72 1.39 -21.26
C ALA A 234 -4.99 0.63 -22.39
N ALA A 235 -4.47 -0.57 -22.09
CA ALA A 235 -3.82 -1.41 -23.09
C ALA A 235 -4.82 -1.91 -24.16
N GLU A 236 -6.05 -2.26 -23.76
CA GLU A 236 -7.13 -2.60 -24.70
C GLU A 236 -7.54 -1.37 -25.53
N ALA A 237 -7.78 -0.23 -24.90
CA ALA A 237 -8.12 1.02 -25.57
C ALA A 237 -7.04 1.45 -26.60
N LYS A 238 -5.77 1.30 -26.24
CA LYS A 238 -4.63 1.53 -27.14
C LYS A 238 -4.72 0.65 -28.40
N LYS A 239 -5.03 -0.65 -28.22
CA LYS A 239 -5.17 -1.62 -29.32
C LYS A 239 -6.32 -1.21 -30.23
N ASP A 240 -7.49 -0.88 -29.66
CA ASP A 240 -8.69 -0.50 -30.40
C ASP A 240 -8.50 0.84 -31.15
N ALA A 241 -7.74 1.77 -30.57
CA ALA A 241 -7.34 3.02 -31.21
C ALA A 241 -6.27 2.86 -32.32
N GLY A 242 -5.67 1.67 -32.48
CA GLY A 242 -4.51 1.46 -33.36
C GLY A 242 -3.31 2.34 -32.97
N SER A 243 -3.17 2.69 -31.69
CA SER A 243 -2.11 3.57 -31.18
C SER A 243 -0.83 2.79 -30.86
N LYS A 244 0.31 3.48 -30.99
CA LYS A 244 1.64 2.96 -30.59
C LYS A 244 2.06 3.46 -29.21
N ALA A 245 1.22 4.21 -28.50
CA ALA A 245 1.52 4.71 -27.16
C ALA A 245 1.90 3.54 -26.22
N GLU A 246 2.87 3.75 -25.33
CA GLU A 246 3.17 2.82 -24.24
C GLU A 246 2.09 2.98 -23.16
N VAL A 247 1.88 1.95 -22.36
CA VAL A 247 1.03 2.03 -21.18
C VAL A 247 1.90 1.73 -19.96
N ASP A 248 1.90 2.67 -19.03
CA ASP A 248 2.62 2.60 -17.78
C ASP A 248 1.63 2.76 -16.63
N THR A 249 1.97 2.32 -15.43
CA THR A 249 0.99 2.34 -14.35
C THR A 249 1.60 2.55 -12.97
N PHE A 250 0.79 3.00 -12.06
CA PHE A 250 0.98 2.77 -10.65
C PHE A 250 0.32 1.45 -10.25
N ASP A 251 0.85 0.82 -9.21
CA ASP A 251 0.38 -0.41 -8.59
C ASP A 251 0.56 -1.69 -9.42
N LEU A 252 0.42 -2.78 -8.74
CA LEU A 252 0.62 -4.13 -9.28
C LEU A 252 -0.63 -4.98 -9.11
N ASN A 253 -0.81 -5.88 -10.06
CA ASN A 253 -1.67 -7.05 -9.98
C ASN A 253 -1.14 -8.11 -10.95
N ALA A 254 -1.78 -9.26 -11.02
CA ALA A 254 -1.34 -10.34 -11.90
C ALA A 254 -1.32 -9.96 -13.39
N LYS A 255 -2.25 -9.08 -13.84
CA LYS A 255 -2.29 -8.61 -15.24
C LYS A 255 -1.12 -7.65 -15.53
N VAL A 256 -0.81 -6.74 -14.61
CA VAL A 256 0.35 -5.83 -14.75
C VAL A 256 1.65 -6.61 -14.73
N ALA A 257 1.82 -7.59 -13.83
CA ALA A 257 3.01 -8.46 -13.80
C ALA A 257 3.21 -9.21 -15.11
N SER A 258 2.12 -9.76 -15.69
CA SER A 258 2.16 -10.38 -17.01
C SER A 258 2.48 -9.37 -18.12
N GLY A 259 1.85 -8.18 -18.08
CA GLY A 259 2.08 -7.11 -19.05
C GLY A 259 3.50 -6.55 -19.05
N LEU A 260 4.15 -6.48 -17.89
CA LEU A 260 5.59 -6.18 -17.80
C LEU A 260 6.44 -7.25 -18.49
N LYS A 261 6.09 -8.53 -18.33
CA LYS A 261 6.82 -9.66 -18.90
C LYS A 261 6.75 -9.70 -20.42
N ASP A 262 5.56 -9.51 -20.98
CA ASP A 262 5.33 -9.55 -22.43
C ASP A 262 5.57 -8.20 -23.14
N GLY A 263 5.70 -7.11 -22.37
CA GLY A 263 5.95 -5.76 -22.88
C GLY A 263 4.68 -4.97 -23.24
N THR A 264 3.51 -5.46 -22.87
CA THR A 264 2.24 -4.72 -22.99
C THR A 264 2.21 -3.49 -22.06
N ILE A 265 2.85 -3.63 -20.88
CA ILE A 265 3.10 -2.56 -19.90
C ILE A 265 4.59 -2.24 -19.90
N GLY A 266 4.95 -0.96 -19.99
CA GLY A 266 6.34 -0.50 -20.03
C GLY A 266 7.02 -0.57 -18.68
N PHE A 267 6.41 0.03 -17.67
CA PHE A 267 6.82 -0.04 -16.27
C PHE A 267 5.63 0.09 -15.31
N ALA A 268 5.85 -0.27 -14.06
CA ALA A 268 4.91 -0.04 -12.97
C ALA A 268 5.62 0.60 -11.76
N VAL A 269 4.90 1.46 -11.05
CA VAL A 269 5.35 2.06 -9.79
C VAL A 269 4.77 1.25 -8.64
N ASP A 270 5.63 0.62 -7.85
CA ASP A 270 5.20 -0.12 -6.67
C ASP A 270 5.33 0.76 -5.41
N GLN A 271 4.25 0.91 -4.70
CA GLN A 271 4.19 1.62 -3.42
C GLN A 271 4.13 0.68 -2.21
N GLN A 272 4.28 -0.63 -2.42
CA GLN A 272 4.33 -1.66 -1.39
C GLN A 272 3.09 -1.69 -0.47
N PRO A 273 1.89 -1.93 -1.01
CA PRO A 273 0.63 -1.85 -0.26
C PRO A 273 0.54 -2.81 0.93
N TYR A 274 1.11 -4.01 0.81
CA TYR A 274 1.19 -4.96 1.91
C TYR A 274 1.91 -4.37 3.13
N MET A 275 3.03 -3.67 2.88
CA MET A 275 3.81 -3.01 3.93
C MET A 275 3.01 -1.87 4.58
N GLN A 276 2.28 -1.07 3.81
CA GLN A 276 1.42 -0.02 4.37
C GLN A 276 0.42 -0.59 5.38
N GLY A 277 -0.22 -1.71 5.03
CA GLY A 277 -1.14 -2.41 5.93
C GLY A 277 -0.45 -3.00 7.15
N TYR A 278 0.64 -3.74 6.93
CA TYR A 278 1.38 -4.44 7.98
C TYR A 278 1.95 -3.46 9.01
N GLU A 279 2.76 -2.50 8.57
CA GLU A 279 3.45 -1.56 9.44
C GLU A 279 2.49 -0.64 10.20
N SER A 280 1.34 -0.30 9.64
CA SER A 280 0.36 0.55 10.32
C SER A 280 -0.26 -0.14 11.53
N VAL A 281 -0.51 -1.44 11.46
CA VAL A 281 -1.03 -2.23 12.59
C VAL A 281 0.07 -2.50 13.60
N ASP A 282 1.25 -2.93 13.14
CA ASP A 282 2.41 -3.24 13.99
C ASP A 282 2.86 -2.01 14.79
N LEU A 283 2.95 -0.86 14.14
CA LEU A 283 3.32 0.39 14.80
C LEU A 283 2.28 0.86 15.83
N LEU A 284 0.97 0.67 15.56
CA LEU A 284 -0.05 0.96 16.59
C LEU A 284 0.11 0.06 17.81
N TRP A 285 0.45 -1.21 17.62
CA TRP A 285 0.74 -2.14 18.71
C TRP A 285 1.97 -1.68 19.50
N LEU A 286 3.09 -1.37 18.84
CA LEU A 286 4.31 -0.84 19.44
C LEU A 286 4.06 0.46 20.21
N TYR A 287 3.29 1.37 19.63
CA TYR A 287 2.93 2.62 20.29
C TYR A 287 2.06 2.40 21.54
N ARG A 288 1.09 1.52 21.47
CA ARG A 288 0.25 1.18 22.64
C ARG A 288 1.05 0.52 23.75
N TYR A 289 1.97 -0.37 23.40
CA TYR A 289 2.76 -1.16 24.31
C TYR A 289 3.92 -0.36 24.94
N ASN A 290 4.71 0.34 24.14
CA ASN A 290 5.95 1.00 24.56
C ASN A 290 6.02 2.50 24.26
N ARG A 291 5.07 3.09 23.56
CA ARG A 291 5.16 4.44 22.98
C ARG A 291 6.22 4.58 21.88
N ASP A 292 6.63 3.47 21.27
CA ASP A 292 7.56 3.48 20.17
C ASP A 292 6.97 4.16 18.92
N MET A 293 7.84 4.85 18.18
CA MET A 293 7.48 5.62 17.00
C MET A 293 8.50 5.36 15.89
N LEU A 294 8.03 5.23 14.66
CA LEU A 294 8.84 5.23 13.46
C LEU A 294 8.87 6.60 12.78
N GLY A 295 9.84 6.80 11.89
CA GLY A 295 9.95 7.99 11.04
C GLY A 295 10.57 9.22 11.72
N GLY A 296 10.79 9.22 13.04
CA GLY A 296 11.39 10.37 13.74
C GLY A 296 10.60 11.68 13.55
N GLY A 297 9.25 11.58 13.48
CA GLY A 297 8.36 12.71 13.20
C GLY A 297 8.17 13.04 11.72
N LYS A 298 8.73 12.21 10.81
CA LYS A 298 8.54 12.26 9.36
C LYS A 298 7.69 11.06 8.91
N PRO A 299 7.11 11.09 7.69
CA PRO A 299 6.44 9.94 7.10
C PRO A 299 7.37 8.73 6.97
N VAL A 300 6.81 7.54 7.06
CA VAL A 300 7.48 6.27 6.78
C VAL A 300 7.21 5.89 5.32
N LEU A 301 8.20 6.04 4.46
CA LEU A 301 8.02 5.86 3.03
C LEU A 301 8.09 4.37 2.64
N THR A 302 7.08 3.91 1.87
CA THR A 302 6.97 2.55 1.34
C THR A 302 7.25 2.45 -0.16
N GLY A 303 7.73 3.50 -0.79
CA GLY A 303 8.04 3.64 -2.21
C GLY A 303 8.43 5.08 -2.53
N PRO A 304 8.55 5.43 -3.83
CA PRO A 304 8.25 4.62 -5.02
C PRO A 304 9.37 3.65 -5.40
N GLN A 305 9.01 2.54 -6.06
CA GLN A 305 9.94 1.66 -6.75
C GLN A 305 9.47 1.46 -8.20
N ILE A 306 10.30 1.83 -9.17
CA ILE A 306 10.03 1.56 -10.59
C ILE A 306 10.35 0.09 -10.88
N LEU A 307 9.39 -0.64 -11.39
CA LEU A 307 9.47 -2.05 -11.77
C LEU A 307 9.26 -2.20 -13.27
N THR A 308 10.09 -3.04 -13.88
CA THR A 308 10.15 -3.23 -15.33
C THR A 308 10.08 -4.72 -15.69
N LYS A 309 10.22 -5.03 -16.96
CA LYS A 309 10.32 -6.41 -17.44
C LYS A 309 11.36 -7.26 -16.69
N LYS A 310 12.44 -6.64 -16.18
CA LYS A 310 13.50 -7.37 -15.44
C LYS A 310 12.98 -7.95 -14.11
N ASP A 311 11.95 -7.33 -13.54
CA ASP A 311 11.39 -7.70 -12.25
C ASP A 311 10.21 -8.68 -12.36
N ALA A 312 9.63 -8.82 -13.57
CA ALA A 312 8.37 -9.51 -13.83
C ALA A 312 8.33 -10.96 -13.32
N GLY A 313 9.44 -11.70 -13.42
CA GLY A 313 9.47 -13.11 -13.00
C GLY A 313 9.17 -13.34 -11.53
N LYS A 314 9.66 -12.46 -10.64
CA LYS A 314 9.35 -12.49 -9.20
C LYS A 314 7.97 -11.95 -8.89
N LEU A 315 7.50 -10.97 -9.66
CA LEU A 315 6.21 -10.32 -9.43
C LEU A 315 5.04 -11.27 -9.66
N GLU A 316 5.11 -12.19 -10.65
CA GLU A 316 4.06 -13.19 -10.89
C GLU A 316 3.78 -14.06 -9.65
N GLU A 317 4.82 -14.45 -8.92
CA GLU A 317 4.66 -15.24 -7.68
C GLU A 317 4.06 -14.37 -6.55
N LEU A 318 4.56 -13.15 -6.37
CA LEU A 318 4.15 -12.26 -5.31
C LEU A 318 2.70 -11.79 -5.48
N THR A 319 2.28 -11.47 -6.71
CA THR A 319 0.89 -11.09 -7.01
C THR A 319 -0.09 -12.27 -6.81
N LYS A 320 0.33 -13.50 -7.14
CA LYS A 320 -0.48 -14.70 -6.84
C LYS A 320 -0.64 -14.96 -5.35
N ARG A 321 0.36 -14.60 -4.53
CA ARG A 321 0.27 -14.69 -3.06
C ARG A 321 -0.57 -13.58 -2.43
N GLY A 322 -0.96 -12.54 -3.17
CA GLY A 322 -1.64 -11.37 -2.63
C GLY A 322 -0.75 -10.49 -1.73
N THR A 323 0.56 -10.45 -2.02
CA THR A 323 1.53 -9.64 -1.28
C THR A 323 2.13 -8.48 -2.10
N ARG A 324 1.78 -8.44 -3.41
CA ARG A 324 2.08 -7.36 -4.34
C ARG A 324 0.94 -7.14 -5.32
#